data_8d09fa0a61042ae40630c70041a1c8bd
#
_entry.id   8d09fa0a61042ae40630c70041a1c8bd
#
_cell.length_a   1.000
_cell.length_b   1.000
_cell.length_c   1.000
_cell.angle_alpha   90.00
_cell.angle_beta   90.00
_cell.angle_gamma   90.00
#
_symmetry.space_group_name_H-M   'P 1'
#
loop_
_entity.id
_entity.type
_entity.pdbx_description
1 polymer ?
#
loop_
_entity_poly.entity_id
_entity_poly.type
_entity_poly.pdbx_seq_one_letter_code
_entity_poly.pdbx_strand_id
1 'polypeptide(L)'
;MAELDIEKLKSCTAIKQIPILTLDERWYHIITDKLKTDEICYWEKQVNELLKKQGQVNNDIKEVKKIKNQLIQDVVDNMQDDDNDPKRAKVMEKNQRLIQEAKDKINSLEDEALDIPRDLVNANERLMIETVKVCYNKINSNKEDLEVLDKWINATRVKLKKNILIKQDKEEVNNRMYSAMQDRKSVV
;
A
#
# COMPACT_ATOMS: atom_id res chain seq x y z
N MET A 1 -22.76 10.59 -12.73
CA MET A 1 -21.87 9.58 -12.09
C MET A 1 -21.95 9.78 -10.58
N ALA A 2 -21.98 8.72 -9.78
CA ALA A 2 -21.96 8.87 -8.32
C ALA A 2 -20.58 9.38 -7.91
N GLU A 3 -20.55 10.52 -7.25
CA GLU A 3 -19.34 11.08 -6.66
C GLU A 3 -18.89 10.21 -5.50
N LEU A 4 -17.59 10.00 -5.35
CA LEU A 4 -17.05 9.19 -4.25
C LEU A 4 -17.31 9.92 -2.93
N ASP A 5 -18.23 9.41 -2.12
CA ASP A 5 -18.59 9.98 -0.82
C ASP A 5 -17.51 9.57 0.23
N ILE A 6 -16.53 10.44 0.41
CA ILE A 6 -15.39 10.23 1.30
C ILE A 6 -15.83 10.12 2.77
N GLU A 7 -16.89 10.83 3.17
CA GLU A 7 -17.39 10.78 4.55
C GLU A 7 -18.03 9.42 4.86
N LYS A 8 -18.74 8.82 3.90
CA LYS A 8 -19.21 7.43 4.02
C LYS A 8 -18.07 6.42 4.07
N LEU A 9 -17.01 6.65 3.30
CA LEU A 9 -15.82 5.80 3.38
C LEU A 9 -15.18 5.84 4.77
N LYS A 10 -14.98 7.01 5.36
CA LYS A 10 -14.42 7.17 6.71
C LYS A 10 -15.28 6.53 7.79
N SER A 11 -16.60 6.51 7.61
CA SER A 11 -17.53 5.89 8.56
C SER A 11 -17.67 4.37 8.39
N CYS A 12 -17.10 3.79 7.33
CA CYS A 12 -17.21 2.38 7.03
C CYS A 12 -16.33 1.54 7.99
N THR A 13 -16.97 0.65 8.74
CA THR A 13 -16.28 -0.26 9.67
C THR A 13 -15.28 -1.18 8.98
N ALA A 14 -15.51 -1.51 7.70
CA ALA A 14 -14.60 -2.32 6.91
C ALA A 14 -13.23 -1.65 6.73
N ILE A 15 -13.16 -0.31 6.64
CA ILE A 15 -11.89 0.43 6.52
C ILE A 15 -11.08 0.37 7.81
N LYS A 16 -11.75 0.33 8.97
CA LYS A 16 -11.10 0.25 10.28
C LYS A 16 -10.47 -1.11 10.58
N GLN A 17 -10.85 -2.15 9.84
CA GLN A 17 -10.41 -3.53 10.04
C GLN A 17 -9.47 -4.04 8.95
N ILE A 18 -9.00 -3.16 8.05
CA ILE A 18 -8.08 -3.57 6.99
C ILE A 18 -6.70 -3.93 7.55
N PRO A 19 -6.09 -5.01 7.05
CA PRO A 19 -4.69 -5.28 7.32
C PRO A 19 -3.81 -4.11 6.86
N ILE A 20 -2.62 -4.01 7.42
CA ILE A 20 -1.68 -2.95 7.07
C ILE A 20 -1.30 -3.07 5.61
N LEU A 21 -1.64 -2.05 4.81
CA LEU A 21 -1.51 -2.08 3.35
C LEU A 21 -0.06 -2.25 2.89
N THR A 22 0.89 -1.63 3.59
CA THR A 22 2.31 -1.72 3.22
C THR A 22 2.93 -3.10 3.48
N LEU A 23 2.21 -4.01 4.14
CA LEU A 23 2.60 -5.41 4.31
C LEU A 23 1.87 -6.35 3.34
N ASP A 24 0.95 -5.84 2.52
CA ASP A 24 0.20 -6.63 1.54
C ASP A 24 0.75 -6.41 0.13
N GLU A 25 1.37 -7.44 -0.44
CA GLU A 25 1.91 -7.40 -1.82
C GLU A 25 0.85 -7.04 -2.86
N ARG A 26 -0.43 -7.41 -2.64
CA ARG A 26 -1.53 -7.10 -3.55
C ARG A 26 -1.76 -5.60 -3.68
N TRP A 27 -1.52 -4.84 -2.61
CA TRP A 27 -1.62 -3.38 -2.67
C TRP A 27 -0.61 -2.78 -3.64
N TYR A 28 0.64 -3.27 -3.65
CA TYR A 28 1.68 -2.82 -4.58
C TYR A 28 1.39 -3.21 -6.03
N HIS A 29 0.65 -4.30 -6.27
CA HIS A 29 0.19 -4.65 -7.62
C HIS A 29 -0.87 -3.69 -8.15
N ILE A 30 -1.73 -3.16 -7.28
CA ILE A 30 -2.77 -2.18 -7.64
C ILE A 30 -2.18 -0.79 -7.76
N ILE A 31 -1.40 -0.35 -6.77
CA ILE A 31 -0.79 0.98 -6.70
C ILE A 31 0.66 0.89 -7.17
N THR A 32 0.81 0.92 -8.48
CA THR A 32 2.15 1.03 -9.10
C THR A 32 2.72 2.43 -8.92
N ASP A 33 4.04 2.59 -9.08
CA ASP A 33 4.72 3.89 -8.92
C ASP A 33 4.14 4.99 -9.80
N LYS A 34 3.54 4.63 -10.94
CA LYS A 34 2.86 5.58 -11.85
C LYS A 34 1.53 6.12 -11.31
N LEU A 35 0.92 5.41 -10.36
CA LEU A 35 -0.36 5.78 -9.74
C LEU A 35 -0.18 6.38 -8.35
N LYS A 36 1.02 6.31 -7.76
CA LYS A 36 1.31 6.91 -6.47
C LYS A 36 1.25 8.44 -6.56
N THR A 37 0.39 9.03 -5.77
CA THR A 37 0.36 10.48 -5.52
C THR A 37 1.26 10.83 -4.33
N ASP A 38 1.55 12.12 -4.16
CA ASP A 38 2.36 12.60 -3.03
C ASP A 38 1.72 12.23 -1.68
N GLU A 39 0.37 12.25 -1.61
CA GLU A 39 -0.39 11.85 -0.42
C GLU A 39 -0.22 10.35 -0.13
N ILE A 40 -0.27 9.50 -1.17
CA ILE A 40 -0.02 8.05 -1.00
C ILE A 40 1.40 7.82 -0.52
N CYS A 41 2.40 8.46 -1.14
CA CYS A 41 3.79 8.35 -0.72
C CYS A 41 4.00 8.81 0.73
N TYR A 42 3.35 9.90 1.12
CA TYR A 42 3.42 10.41 2.49
C TYR A 42 2.86 9.41 3.50
N TRP A 43 1.64 8.90 3.27
CA TRP A 43 1.01 7.97 4.22
C TRP A 43 1.67 6.59 4.22
N GLU A 44 2.15 6.10 3.07
CA GLU A 44 2.98 4.89 2.98
C GLU A 44 4.24 5.01 3.86
N LYS A 45 4.92 6.15 3.78
CA LYS A 45 6.09 6.45 4.61
C LYS A 45 5.73 6.49 6.10
N GLN A 46 4.62 7.16 6.48
CA GLN A 46 4.16 7.23 7.87
C GLN A 46 3.86 5.84 8.44
N VAL A 47 3.15 4.99 7.70
CA VAL A 47 2.86 3.60 8.11
C VAL A 47 4.15 2.83 8.32
N ASN A 48 5.11 2.92 7.40
CA ASN A 48 6.38 2.21 7.49
C ASN A 48 7.26 2.72 8.66
N GLU A 49 7.26 4.02 8.94
CA GLU A 49 7.96 4.60 10.09
C GLU A 49 7.36 4.13 11.42
N LEU A 50 6.03 4.09 11.53
CA LEU A 50 5.34 3.58 12.71
C LEU A 50 5.60 2.08 12.93
N LEU A 51 5.66 1.26 11.87
CA LEU A 51 6.03 -0.15 11.97
C LEU A 51 7.46 -0.34 12.47
N LYS A 52 8.41 0.45 11.96
CA LYS A 52 9.81 0.44 12.44
C LYS A 52 9.88 0.86 13.90
N LYS A 53 9.17 1.92 14.26
CA LYS A 53 9.11 2.42 15.64
C LYS A 53 8.54 1.38 16.59
N GLN A 54 7.46 0.69 16.20
CA GLN A 54 6.88 -0.42 16.98
C GLN A 54 7.91 -1.53 17.24
N GLY A 55 8.64 -1.95 16.19
CA GLY A 55 9.69 -2.94 16.32
C GLY A 55 10.82 -2.49 17.25
N GLN A 56 11.25 -1.25 17.13
CA GLN A 56 12.31 -0.66 17.95
C GLN A 56 11.90 -0.58 19.41
N VAL A 57 10.74 0.01 19.72
CA VAL A 57 10.24 0.15 21.11
C VAL A 57 10.09 -1.22 21.77
N ASN A 58 9.58 -2.23 21.04
CA ASN A 58 9.45 -3.59 21.57
C ASN A 58 10.82 -4.23 21.89
N ASN A 59 11.86 -3.96 21.09
CA ASN A 59 13.22 -4.42 21.34
C ASN A 59 13.84 -3.68 22.53
N ASP A 60 13.69 -2.36 22.57
CA ASP A 60 14.22 -1.52 23.66
C ASP A 60 13.63 -1.94 25.02
N ILE A 61 12.32 -2.23 25.06
CA ILE A 61 11.67 -2.78 26.28
C ILE A 61 12.32 -4.07 26.72
N LYS A 62 12.58 -5.01 25.77
CA LYS A 62 13.22 -6.30 26.09
C LYS A 62 14.64 -6.11 26.60
N GLU A 63 15.42 -5.24 25.98
CA GLU A 63 16.79 -4.95 26.38
C GLU A 63 16.86 -4.29 27.75
N VAL A 64 16.06 -3.26 28.02
CA VAL A 64 16.04 -2.57 29.31
C VAL A 64 15.54 -3.53 30.42
N LYS A 65 14.54 -4.38 30.15
CA LYS A 65 14.10 -5.43 31.09
C LYS A 65 15.21 -6.42 31.39
N LYS A 66 16.02 -6.81 30.40
CA LYS A 66 17.19 -7.69 30.61
C LYS A 66 18.23 -7.04 31.48
N ILE A 67 18.60 -5.77 31.19
CA ILE A 67 19.58 -5.00 31.99
C ILE A 67 19.06 -4.84 33.43
N LYS A 68 17.79 -4.47 33.63
CA LYS A 68 17.19 -4.36 34.95
C LYS A 68 17.31 -5.67 35.74
N ASN A 69 17.04 -6.81 35.12
CA ASN A 69 17.12 -8.11 35.79
C ASN A 69 18.56 -8.50 36.14
N GLN A 70 19.54 -8.14 35.29
CA GLN A 70 20.97 -8.32 35.61
C GLN A 70 21.38 -7.46 36.80
N LEU A 71 20.99 -6.17 36.83
CA LEU A 71 21.28 -5.29 37.97
C LEU A 71 20.64 -5.79 39.28
N ILE A 72 19.43 -6.36 39.21
CA ILE A 72 18.80 -6.96 40.38
C ILE A 72 19.58 -8.18 40.86
N GLN A 73 20.04 -9.05 39.94
CA GLN A 73 20.85 -10.21 40.29
C GLN A 73 22.18 -9.79 40.92
N ASP A 74 22.85 -8.78 40.35
CA ASP A 74 24.08 -8.21 40.92
C ASP A 74 23.89 -7.68 42.34
N VAL A 75 22.73 -7.05 42.62
CA VAL A 75 22.39 -6.59 43.98
C VAL A 75 22.21 -7.79 44.92
N VAL A 76 21.47 -8.82 44.49
CA VAL A 76 21.22 -10.03 45.30
C VAL A 76 22.50 -10.76 45.60
N ASP A 77 23.38 -10.95 44.61
CA ASP A 77 24.67 -11.65 44.78
C ASP A 77 25.59 -10.88 45.73
N ASN A 78 25.58 -9.55 45.65
CA ASN A 78 26.34 -8.71 46.55
C ASN A 78 25.75 -8.60 48.00
N MET A 79 24.51 -8.99 48.21
CA MET A 79 23.92 -9.02 49.57
C MET A 79 24.35 -10.22 50.40
N GLN A 80 24.87 -11.29 49.77
CA GLN A 80 25.22 -12.53 50.44
C GLN A 80 26.62 -12.53 51.14
N ASP A 81 27.44 -11.50 50.92
CA ASP A 81 28.78 -11.37 51.49
C ASP A 81 28.82 -10.26 52.56
N ASP A 82 29.79 -10.33 53.47
CA ASP A 82 29.95 -9.57 54.70
C ASP A 82 29.73 -8.03 54.61
N ASP A 83 29.00 -7.46 55.53
CA ASP A 83 28.25 -6.19 55.51
C ASP A 83 29.10 -4.91 55.71
N ASN A 84 30.47 -4.98 55.77
CA ASN A 84 31.28 -3.87 56.27
C ASN A 84 32.18 -3.17 55.24
N ASP A 85 32.01 -3.37 53.93
CA ASP A 85 32.87 -2.69 52.94
C ASP A 85 32.17 -1.41 52.36
N PRO A 86 32.72 -0.17 52.63
CA PRO A 86 32.16 1.08 52.14
C PRO A 86 32.14 1.20 50.62
N LYS A 87 32.97 0.39 49.91
CA LYS A 87 32.92 0.35 48.44
C LYS A 87 31.68 -0.38 47.96
N ARG A 88 31.21 -1.42 48.65
CA ARG A 88 29.99 -2.16 48.36
C ARG A 88 28.77 -1.33 48.50
N ALA A 89 28.65 -0.55 49.60
CA ALA A 89 27.52 0.36 49.82
C ALA A 89 27.33 1.33 48.64
N LYS A 90 28.46 1.88 48.11
CA LYS A 90 28.42 2.74 46.92
C LYS A 90 27.99 1.99 45.66
N VAL A 91 28.37 0.75 45.46
CA VAL A 91 27.98 -0.09 44.30
C VAL A 91 26.49 -0.43 44.39
N MET A 92 25.98 -0.77 45.57
CA MET A 92 24.58 -1.06 45.82
C MET A 92 23.71 0.20 45.58
N GLU A 93 24.10 1.34 46.08
CA GLU A 93 23.40 2.61 45.84
C GLU A 93 23.35 2.94 44.35
N LYS A 94 24.47 2.77 43.65
CA LYS A 94 24.53 2.96 42.21
C LYS A 94 23.58 1.98 41.46
N ASN A 95 23.59 0.71 41.82
CA ASN A 95 22.74 -0.31 41.17
C ASN A 95 21.25 -0.05 41.46
N GLN A 96 20.89 0.36 42.70
CA GLN A 96 19.52 0.75 43.02
C GLN A 96 19.05 1.95 42.19
N ARG A 97 19.89 2.96 42.00
CA ARG A 97 19.58 4.09 41.15
C ARG A 97 19.38 3.67 39.69
N LEU A 98 20.29 2.83 39.13
CA LEU A 98 20.17 2.31 37.77
C LEU A 98 18.92 1.44 37.58
N ILE A 99 18.52 0.67 38.60
CA ILE A 99 17.28 -0.11 38.58
C ILE A 99 16.07 0.83 38.50
N GLN A 100 16.09 1.94 39.24
CA GLN A 100 14.99 2.92 39.18
C GLN A 100 14.94 3.61 37.80
N GLU A 101 16.08 4.05 37.28
CA GLU A 101 16.17 4.62 35.93
C GLU A 101 15.67 3.64 34.86
N ALA A 102 16.00 2.35 34.99
CA ALA A 102 15.52 1.29 34.10
C ALA A 102 13.99 1.10 34.20
N LYS A 103 13.42 1.14 35.40
CA LYS A 103 11.96 1.09 35.60
C LYS A 103 11.25 2.27 34.93
N ASP A 104 11.75 3.48 35.15
CA ASP A 104 11.17 4.69 34.58
C ASP A 104 11.25 4.66 33.03
N LYS A 105 12.36 4.19 32.50
CA LYS A 105 12.52 3.97 31.06
C LYS A 105 11.57 2.92 30.49
N ILE A 106 11.37 1.79 31.21
CA ILE A 106 10.41 0.76 30.80
C ILE A 106 9.00 1.35 30.75
N ASN A 107 8.57 2.07 31.79
CA ASN A 107 7.24 2.69 31.83
C ASN A 107 7.03 3.65 30.67
N SER A 108 8.01 4.52 30.39
CA SER A 108 7.94 5.45 29.25
C SER A 108 7.84 4.73 27.90
N LEU A 109 8.58 3.62 27.73
CA LEU A 109 8.52 2.82 26.49
C LEU A 109 7.21 2.03 26.38
N GLU A 110 6.65 1.55 27.49
CA GLU A 110 5.36 0.88 27.53
C GLU A 110 4.21 1.84 27.19
N ASP A 111 4.23 3.07 27.68
CA ASP A 111 3.29 4.11 27.31
C ASP A 111 3.37 4.41 25.79
N GLU A 112 4.58 4.55 25.25
CA GLU A 112 4.80 4.74 23.82
C GLU A 112 4.28 3.54 22.99
N ALA A 113 4.49 2.31 23.49
CA ALA A 113 4.02 1.08 22.84
C ALA A 113 2.49 0.98 22.80
N LEU A 114 1.76 1.64 23.71
CA LEU A 114 0.30 1.69 23.71
C LEU A 114 -0.27 2.66 22.67
N ASP A 115 0.44 3.74 22.36
CA ASP A 115 -0.03 4.75 21.38
C ASP A 115 0.23 4.33 19.93
N ILE A 116 1.35 3.67 19.64
CA ILE A 116 1.77 3.29 18.30
C ILE A 116 0.70 2.50 17.53
N PRO A 117 0.01 1.46 18.08
CA PRO A 117 -1.01 0.72 17.35
C PRO A 117 -2.18 1.60 16.89
N ARG A 118 -2.60 2.56 17.71
CA ARG A 118 -3.66 3.50 17.35
C ARG A 118 -3.24 4.41 16.20
N ASP A 119 -2.03 4.95 16.27
CA ASP A 119 -1.49 5.82 15.24
C ASP A 119 -1.27 5.06 13.92
N LEU A 120 -0.85 3.79 14.02
CA LEU A 120 -0.69 2.90 12.87
C LEU A 120 -2.03 2.62 12.16
N VAL A 121 -3.10 2.36 12.92
CA VAL A 121 -4.45 2.18 12.36
C VAL A 121 -4.89 3.46 11.66
N ASN A 122 -4.73 4.62 12.29
CA ASN A 122 -5.11 5.91 11.72
C ASN A 122 -4.33 6.23 10.42
N ALA A 123 -3.03 5.98 10.39
CA ALA A 123 -2.20 6.19 9.19
C ALA A 123 -2.60 5.22 8.06
N ASN A 124 -2.86 3.95 8.38
CA ASN A 124 -3.31 2.94 7.42
C ASN A 124 -4.69 3.24 6.85
N GLU A 125 -5.63 3.74 7.66
CA GLU A 125 -6.94 4.22 7.19
C GLU A 125 -6.80 5.37 6.19
N ARG A 126 -5.92 6.34 6.46
CA ARG A 126 -5.64 7.46 5.56
C ARG A 126 -5.05 6.96 4.24
N LEU A 127 -4.07 6.06 4.32
CA LEU A 127 -3.48 5.43 3.14
C LEU A 127 -4.54 4.72 2.28
N MET A 128 -5.46 3.98 2.91
CA MET A 128 -6.55 3.31 2.19
C MET A 128 -7.48 4.28 1.51
N ILE A 129 -7.88 5.37 2.17
CA ILE A 129 -8.76 6.39 1.60
C ILE A 129 -8.13 7.00 0.34
N GLU A 130 -6.84 7.37 0.40
CA GLU A 130 -6.15 7.93 -0.76
C GLU A 130 -5.99 6.88 -1.88
N THR A 131 -5.73 5.62 -1.53
CA THR A 131 -5.72 4.50 -2.47
C THR A 131 -7.05 4.37 -3.22
N VAL A 132 -8.17 4.38 -2.50
CA VAL A 132 -9.52 4.28 -3.10
C VAL A 132 -9.81 5.46 -4.03
N LYS A 133 -9.44 6.69 -3.65
CA LYS A 133 -9.60 7.88 -4.50
C LYS A 133 -8.88 7.71 -5.84
N VAL A 134 -7.62 7.33 -5.80
CA VAL A 134 -6.80 7.13 -7.02
C VAL A 134 -7.37 6.03 -7.90
N CYS A 135 -7.73 4.90 -7.32
CA CYS A 135 -8.34 3.79 -8.05
C CYS A 135 -9.68 4.20 -8.70
N TYR A 136 -10.53 4.90 -7.96
CA TYR A 136 -11.83 5.36 -8.45
C TYR A 136 -11.67 6.33 -9.62
N ASN A 137 -10.77 7.31 -9.50
CA ASN A 137 -10.47 8.27 -10.57
C ASN A 137 -9.95 7.56 -11.82
N LYS A 138 -9.05 6.58 -11.65
CA LYS A 138 -8.53 5.80 -12.79
C LYS A 138 -9.61 4.96 -13.47
N ILE A 139 -10.49 4.33 -12.70
CA ILE A 139 -11.63 3.57 -13.23
C ILE A 139 -12.56 4.47 -14.04
N ASN A 140 -12.87 5.67 -13.55
CA ASN A 140 -13.72 6.62 -14.26
C ASN A 140 -13.09 7.11 -15.55
N SER A 141 -11.82 7.50 -15.53
CA SER A 141 -11.07 7.86 -16.75
C SER A 141 -11.09 6.73 -17.78
N ASN A 142 -10.81 5.50 -17.35
CA ASN A 142 -10.83 4.34 -18.24
C ASN A 142 -12.23 4.09 -18.84
N LYS A 143 -13.33 4.34 -18.10
CA LYS A 143 -14.69 4.23 -18.63
C LYS A 143 -14.94 5.23 -19.76
N GLU A 144 -14.53 6.49 -19.57
CA GLU A 144 -14.66 7.52 -20.60
C GLU A 144 -13.87 7.15 -21.86
N ASP A 145 -12.63 6.70 -21.71
CA ASP A 145 -11.80 6.22 -22.82
C ASP A 145 -12.44 5.02 -23.56
N LEU A 146 -13.02 4.09 -22.82
CA LEU A 146 -13.71 2.92 -23.40
C LEU A 146 -14.93 3.33 -24.22
N GLU A 147 -15.73 4.29 -23.75
CA GLU A 147 -16.88 4.79 -24.52
C GLU A 147 -16.45 5.45 -25.85
N VAL A 148 -15.35 6.20 -25.83
CA VAL A 148 -14.79 6.81 -27.05
C VAL A 148 -14.28 5.75 -28.01
N LEU A 149 -13.56 4.75 -27.52
CA LEU A 149 -13.06 3.63 -28.32
C LEU A 149 -14.18 2.81 -28.94
N ASP A 150 -15.25 2.52 -28.18
CA ASP A 150 -16.39 1.77 -28.70
C ASP A 150 -17.10 2.50 -29.84
N LYS A 151 -17.30 3.81 -29.71
CA LYS A 151 -17.85 4.64 -30.79
C LYS A 151 -16.98 4.60 -32.04
N TRP A 152 -15.66 4.75 -31.86
CA TRP A 152 -14.70 4.71 -32.97
C TRP A 152 -14.65 3.32 -33.65
N ILE A 153 -14.62 2.24 -32.86
CA ILE A 153 -14.64 0.85 -33.37
C ILE A 153 -15.91 0.60 -34.22
N ASN A 154 -17.07 1.00 -33.70
CA ASN A 154 -18.34 0.81 -34.42
C ASN A 154 -18.37 1.61 -35.73
N ALA A 155 -17.96 2.87 -35.72
CA ALA A 155 -17.87 3.68 -36.94
C ALA A 155 -16.89 3.08 -37.96
N THR A 156 -15.77 2.55 -37.51
CA THR A 156 -14.77 1.90 -38.38
C THR A 156 -15.30 0.60 -38.96
N ARG A 157 -16.00 -0.19 -38.18
CA ARG A 157 -16.67 -1.42 -38.69
C ARG A 157 -17.68 -1.12 -39.78
N VAL A 158 -18.47 -0.06 -39.67
CA VAL A 158 -19.43 0.36 -40.71
C VAL A 158 -18.69 0.77 -42.00
N LYS A 159 -17.63 1.61 -41.86
CA LYS A 159 -16.79 2.00 -43.02
C LYS A 159 -16.14 0.80 -43.69
N LEU A 160 -15.61 -0.13 -42.92
CA LEU A 160 -15.00 -1.36 -43.45
C LEU A 160 -16.01 -2.19 -44.27
N LYS A 161 -17.23 -2.43 -43.73
CA LYS A 161 -18.29 -3.13 -44.44
C LYS A 161 -18.63 -2.48 -45.78
N LYS A 162 -18.79 -1.13 -45.77
CA LYS A 162 -19.04 -0.37 -47.00
C LYS A 162 -17.91 -0.55 -48.03
N ASN A 163 -16.67 -0.48 -47.61
CA ASN A 163 -15.53 -0.63 -48.51
C ASN A 163 -15.40 -2.04 -49.07
N ILE A 164 -15.76 -3.08 -48.31
CA ILE A 164 -15.82 -4.46 -48.76
C ILE A 164 -16.86 -4.60 -49.90
N LEU A 165 -18.06 -4.06 -49.73
CA LEU A 165 -19.09 -4.06 -50.78
C LEU A 165 -18.62 -3.36 -52.05
N ILE A 166 -18.02 -2.15 -51.92
CA ILE A 166 -17.48 -1.42 -53.08
C ILE A 166 -16.37 -2.22 -53.79
N LYS A 167 -15.54 -2.94 -53.05
CA LYS A 167 -14.52 -3.82 -53.61
C LYS A 167 -15.14 -4.94 -54.41
N GLN A 168 -16.14 -5.64 -53.83
CA GLN A 168 -16.84 -6.74 -54.51
C GLN A 168 -17.51 -6.28 -55.80
N ASP A 169 -18.22 -5.15 -55.80
CA ASP A 169 -18.83 -4.57 -57.02
C ASP A 169 -17.78 -4.32 -58.12
N LYS A 170 -16.63 -3.76 -57.75
CA LYS A 170 -15.55 -3.51 -58.71
C LYS A 170 -14.95 -4.84 -59.28
N GLU A 171 -14.77 -5.84 -58.44
CA GLU A 171 -14.30 -7.17 -58.85
C GLU A 171 -15.30 -7.83 -59.80
N GLU A 172 -16.59 -7.73 -59.55
CA GLU A 172 -17.62 -8.23 -60.42
C GLU A 172 -17.65 -7.53 -61.78
N VAL A 173 -17.56 -6.22 -61.82
CA VAL A 173 -17.46 -5.42 -63.06
C VAL A 173 -16.21 -5.86 -63.86
N ASN A 174 -15.06 -5.99 -63.21
CA ASN A 174 -13.85 -6.44 -63.86
C ASN A 174 -14.00 -7.85 -64.48
N ASN A 175 -14.58 -8.79 -63.72
CA ASN A 175 -14.83 -10.16 -64.21
C ASN A 175 -15.76 -10.18 -65.44
N ARG A 176 -16.84 -9.36 -65.44
CA ARG A 176 -17.72 -9.23 -66.62
C ARG A 176 -16.98 -8.66 -67.83
N MET A 177 -16.13 -7.67 -67.65
CA MET A 177 -15.29 -7.11 -68.72
C MET A 177 -14.31 -8.14 -69.30
N TYR A 178 -13.63 -8.89 -68.42
CA TYR A 178 -12.74 -9.97 -68.87
C TYR A 178 -13.47 -11.05 -69.66
N SER A 179 -14.62 -11.53 -69.22
CA SER A 179 -15.44 -12.49 -69.92
C SER A 179 -15.85 -11.98 -71.33
N ALA A 180 -16.35 -10.72 -71.39
CA ALA A 180 -16.75 -10.14 -72.70
C ALA A 180 -15.56 -9.94 -73.65
N MET A 181 -14.36 -9.72 -73.14
CA MET A 181 -13.14 -9.64 -73.98
C MET A 181 -12.69 -11.01 -74.49
N GLN A 182 -12.88 -12.10 -73.71
CA GLN A 182 -12.54 -13.46 -74.12
C GLN A 182 -13.52 -13.97 -75.17
N ASP A 183 -14.82 -13.72 -74.98
CA ASP A 183 -15.84 -14.15 -76.00
C ASP A 183 -15.61 -13.52 -77.38
N ARG A 184 -15.09 -12.26 -77.45
CA ARG A 184 -14.71 -11.60 -78.71
C ARG A 184 -13.49 -12.23 -79.39
N LYS A 185 -12.56 -12.86 -78.63
CA LYS A 185 -11.40 -13.54 -79.17
C LYS A 185 -11.75 -14.91 -79.76
N SER A 186 -12.87 -15.51 -79.40
CA SER A 186 -13.34 -16.77 -79.91
C SER A 186 -14.11 -16.68 -81.25
N VAL A 187 -14.35 -15.44 -81.75
CA VAL A 187 -15.15 -15.17 -82.98
C VAL A 187 -14.24 -14.66 -84.12
N VAL A 188 -12.95 -14.66 -83.94
CA VAL A 188 -11.95 -14.41 -84.97
C VAL A 188 -11.12 -15.70 -85.11
#